data_ee61756b561dbb0a18b55a3ff06cff6b
#
_entry.id   ee61756b561dbb0a18b55a3ff06cff6b
#
_cell.length_a   1.000
_cell.length_b   1.000
_cell.length_c   1.000
_cell.angle_alpha   90.00
_cell.angle_beta   90.00
_cell.angle_gamma   90.00
#
_symmetry.space_group_name_H-M   'P 1'
#
loop_
_entity.id
_entity.type
_entity.pdbx_description
1 polymer ?
#
loop_
_entity_poly.entity_id
_entity_poly.type
_entity_poly.pdbx_seq_one_letter_code
_entity_poly.pdbx_strand_id
1 'polypeptide(L)'
;MADNQPSPDYSRPQFPAHNEPRVWVITAGDSPIGISVTRQILMHGDYALVGLAHSNLDRDECRRDMFDAFLAEIESNEGWGKRFKALPLDIRMVGECQAIVAQAVASFGRVDVLLCCTSQALIGTVEELSASQQTLNLVRDQFESNYFGPLNIIKAALPHMRRQKAGHITILSGITAHIGTPGLGMYCAAGWALEGFCDSLAYEIAPFNIKLTIFQCSIEIGILTNLVTSVPPIGPVYSSAANQAPLFRGIMNRLVSRLSSNTQSSAESANGSNQGNSIEDGPFSASEVISTYPPLSSAHMEVLVSETVYAITAIAGHENPPSRHIVGQEGVASVKEKLKTVSEELEDFIQASFAVDYAADEAGRSSKDEGMIMGMGAGHEGF
;
A
#
# COMPACT_ATOMS: atom_id res chain seq x y z
N MET A 1 -30.29 -7.40 15.15
CA MET A 1 -30.88 -7.17 13.83
C MET A 1 -29.71 -6.82 12.94
N ALA A 2 -29.28 -7.74 12.08
CA ALA A 2 -28.22 -7.45 11.13
C ALA A 2 -28.81 -6.54 10.06
N ASP A 3 -28.30 -5.30 9.95
CA ASP A 3 -28.64 -4.38 8.90
C ASP A 3 -28.26 -5.01 7.56
N ASN A 4 -29.28 -5.37 6.80
CA ASN A 4 -29.16 -5.86 5.44
C ASN A 4 -28.91 -4.66 4.51
N GLN A 5 -27.78 -3.98 4.67
CA GLN A 5 -27.35 -2.98 3.68
C GLN A 5 -26.90 -3.74 2.43
N PRO A 6 -27.39 -3.38 1.24
CA PRO A 6 -26.89 -3.97 0.01
C PRO A 6 -25.38 -3.75 -0.06
N SER A 7 -24.64 -4.78 -0.47
CA SER A 7 -23.20 -4.66 -0.72
C SER A 7 -22.94 -3.48 -1.65
N PRO A 8 -21.96 -2.60 -1.36
CA PRO A 8 -21.62 -1.49 -2.22
C PRO A 8 -21.37 -1.97 -3.65
N ASP A 9 -21.92 -1.28 -4.61
CA ASP A 9 -21.61 -1.53 -6.02
C ASP A 9 -20.25 -0.93 -6.36
N TYR A 10 -19.19 -1.72 -6.19
CA TYR A 10 -17.80 -1.34 -6.50
C TYR A 10 -17.55 -1.14 -8.00
N SER A 11 -18.51 -1.41 -8.86
CA SER A 11 -18.39 -1.22 -10.30
C SER A 11 -18.47 0.25 -10.72
N ARG A 12 -18.95 1.13 -9.84
CA ARG A 12 -19.11 2.56 -10.11
C ARG A 12 -18.33 3.40 -9.12
N PRO A 13 -17.18 3.96 -9.52
CA PRO A 13 -16.39 4.86 -8.68
C PRO A 13 -17.22 6.12 -8.33
N GLN A 14 -17.10 6.52 -7.06
CA GLN A 14 -17.78 7.71 -6.55
C GLN A 14 -16.73 8.77 -6.25
N PHE A 15 -16.51 9.67 -7.19
CA PHE A 15 -15.61 10.79 -6.94
C PHE A 15 -16.30 11.85 -6.08
N PRO A 16 -15.58 12.47 -5.12
CA PRO A 16 -16.08 13.63 -4.40
C PRO A 16 -16.39 14.78 -5.38
N ALA A 17 -17.54 15.44 -5.19
CA ALA A 17 -17.96 16.53 -6.06
C ALA A 17 -16.90 17.64 -6.16
N HIS A 18 -16.62 18.12 -7.35
CA HIS A 18 -15.73 19.25 -7.61
C HIS A 18 -16.17 20.01 -8.88
N ASN A 19 -15.81 21.29 -8.93
CA ASN A 19 -16.27 22.19 -10.00
C ASN A 19 -15.32 22.22 -11.21
N GLU A 20 -14.05 21.82 -11.03
CA GLU A 20 -13.02 21.84 -12.06
C GLU A 20 -12.31 20.49 -12.10
N PRO A 21 -11.86 20.04 -13.29
CA PRO A 21 -11.10 18.80 -13.41
C PRO A 21 -9.84 18.83 -12.52
N ARG A 22 -9.58 17.77 -11.77
CA ARG A 22 -8.41 17.61 -10.91
C ARG A 22 -7.24 17.03 -11.68
N VAL A 23 -6.06 17.31 -11.21
CA VAL A 23 -4.80 16.76 -11.74
C VAL A 23 -4.24 15.75 -10.75
N TRP A 24 -4.11 14.52 -11.20
CA TRP A 24 -3.56 13.41 -10.45
C TRP A 24 -2.15 13.09 -10.91
N VAL A 25 -1.25 12.87 -9.96
CA VAL A 25 0.09 12.30 -10.18
C VAL A 25 0.13 10.93 -9.51
N ILE A 26 0.46 9.88 -10.27
CA ILE A 26 0.42 8.48 -9.83
C ILE A 26 1.80 7.86 -10.03
N THR A 27 2.39 7.26 -9.00
CA THR A 27 3.79 6.81 -9.02
C THR A 27 4.04 5.45 -9.69
N ALA A 28 3.03 4.61 -9.82
CA ALA A 28 3.14 3.30 -10.48
C ALA A 28 1.98 3.12 -11.46
N GLY A 29 1.99 3.93 -12.53
CA GLY A 29 0.94 3.93 -13.55
C GLY A 29 0.83 2.65 -14.36
N ASP A 30 1.90 1.86 -14.41
CA ASP A 30 1.97 0.56 -15.05
C ASP A 30 1.45 -0.58 -14.17
N SER A 31 1.15 -0.32 -12.90
CA SER A 31 0.59 -1.32 -12.00
C SER A 31 -0.91 -1.54 -12.25
N PRO A 32 -1.45 -2.73 -11.89
CA PRO A 32 -2.89 -3.00 -12.01
C PRO A 32 -3.75 -1.94 -11.33
N ILE A 33 -3.35 -1.48 -10.16
CA ILE A 33 -4.04 -0.41 -9.43
C ILE A 33 -3.86 0.92 -10.17
N GLY A 34 -2.64 1.24 -10.60
CA GLY A 34 -2.34 2.48 -11.33
C GLY A 34 -3.16 2.60 -12.63
N ILE A 35 -3.20 1.54 -13.44
CA ILE A 35 -4.01 1.47 -14.67
C ILE A 35 -5.49 1.67 -14.34
N SER A 36 -6.03 0.91 -13.36
CA SER A 36 -7.44 0.94 -13.03
C SER A 36 -7.88 2.28 -12.46
N VAL A 37 -7.10 2.88 -11.56
CA VAL A 37 -7.36 4.23 -11.03
C VAL A 37 -7.28 5.26 -12.15
N THR A 38 -6.27 5.21 -13.02
CA THR A 38 -6.11 6.15 -14.14
C THR A 38 -7.29 6.08 -15.09
N ARG A 39 -7.76 4.87 -15.43
CA ARG A 39 -8.97 4.68 -16.24
C ARG A 39 -10.18 5.41 -15.64
N GLN A 40 -10.43 5.24 -14.34
CA GLN A 40 -11.54 5.88 -13.66
C GLN A 40 -11.39 7.42 -13.64
N ILE A 41 -10.20 7.94 -13.40
CA ILE A 41 -9.88 9.38 -13.45
C ILE A 41 -10.22 9.96 -14.82
N LEU A 42 -9.79 9.30 -15.90
CA LEU A 42 -10.04 9.75 -17.27
C LEU A 42 -11.53 9.66 -17.65
N MET A 43 -12.22 8.61 -17.20
CA MET A 43 -13.69 8.47 -17.37
C MET A 43 -14.44 9.60 -16.65
N HIS A 44 -13.98 9.96 -15.45
CA HIS A 44 -14.58 11.05 -14.67
C HIS A 44 -14.37 12.44 -15.30
N GLY A 45 -13.36 12.60 -16.13
CA GLY A 45 -13.05 13.89 -16.78
C GLY A 45 -11.82 14.59 -16.22
N ASP A 46 -11.15 14.02 -15.26
CA ASP A 46 -9.94 14.54 -14.64
C ASP A 46 -8.68 14.29 -15.49
N TYR A 47 -7.56 14.85 -15.07
CA TYR A 47 -6.25 14.71 -15.69
C TYR A 47 -5.37 13.73 -14.91
N ALA A 48 -4.62 12.90 -15.62
CA ALA A 48 -3.69 11.95 -15.02
C ALA A 48 -2.29 12.09 -15.62
N LEU A 49 -1.29 12.21 -14.76
CA LEU A 49 0.10 12.04 -15.11
C LEU A 49 0.64 10.85 -14.32
N VAL A 50 1.13 9.84 -15.03
CA VAL A 50 1.57 8.58 -14.43
C VAL A 50 3.06 8.37 -14.59
N GLY A 51 3.69 7.91 -13.53
CA GLY A 51 5.08 7.46 -13.52
C GLY A 51 5.17 5.98 -13.89
N LEU A 52 6.12 5.65 -14.74
CA LEU A 52 6.36 4.28 -15.22
C LEU A 52 7.75 3.84 -14.79
N ALA A 53 7.82 2.72 -14.11
CA ALA A 53 9.10 2.08 -13.81
C ALA A 53 9.54 1.22 -15.01
N HIS A 54 10.29 1.80 -15.96
CA HIS A 54 10.73 1.09 -17.17
C HIS A 54 11.39 -0.24 -16.88
N SER A 55 12.20 -0.33 -15.82
CA SER A 55 12.81 -1.61 -15.42
C SER A 55 11.77 -2.71 -15.12
N ASN A 56 10.56 -2.34 -14.75
CA ASN A 56 9.48 -3.28 -14.48
C ASN A 56 8.82 -3.75 -15.78
N LEU A 57 8.56 -2.82 -16.69
CA LEU A 57 8.00 -3.11 -18.01
C LEU A 57 8.96 -3.95 -18.88
N ASP A 58 10.27 -3.76 -18.72
CA ASP A 58 11.28 -4.54 -19.44
C ASP A 58 11.40 -5.98 -18.95
N ARG A 59 11.06 -6.22 -17.67
CA ARG A 59 11.19 -7.54 -17.03
C ARG A 59 9.95 -8.40 -17.09
N ASP A 60 8.77 -7.82 -17.26
CA ASP A 60 7.50 -8.51 -17.21
C ASP A 60 6.66 -8.21 -18.44
N GLU A 61 6.55 -9.20 -19.35
CA GLU A 61 5.82 -9.10 -20.60
C GLU A 61 4.31 -8.92 -20.35
N CYS A 62 3.74 -9.62 -19.37
CA CYS A 62 2.32 -9.52 -19.05
C CYS A 62 1.95 -8.11 -18.57
N ARG A 63 2.82 -7.50 -17.76
CA ARG A 63 2.63 -6.12 -17.29
C ARG A 63 2.76 -5.12 -18.43
N ARG A 64 3.69 -5.35 -19.34
CA ARG A 64 3.83 -4.55 -20.56
C ARG A 64 2.57 -4.63 -21.42
N ASP A 65 2.11 -5.86 -21.73
CA ASP A 65 0.91 -6.08 -22.53
C ASP A 65 -0.33 -5.41 -21.94
N MET A 66 -0.49 -5.50 -20.62
CA MET A 66 -1.58 -4.80 -19.91
C MET A 66 -1.50 -3.28 -20.07
N PHE A 67 -0.32 -2.72 -19.99
CA PHE A 67 -0.14 -1.27 -20.11
C PHE A 67 -0.31 -0.83 -21.57
N ASP A 68 0.19 -1.60 -22.55
CA ASP A 68 0.01 -1.33 -23.98
C ASP A 68 -1.46 -1.41 -24.40
N ALA A 69 -2.20 -2.39 -23.86
CA ALA A 69 -3.66 -2.46 -24.04
C ALA A 69 -4.37 -1.22 -23.46
N PHE A 70 -3.92 -0.73 -22.32
CA PHE A 70 -4.45 0.50 -21.74
C PHE A 70 -4.10 1.74 -22.59
N LEU A 71 -2.91 1.82 -23.17
CA LEU A 71 -2.56 2.91 -24.10
C LEU A 71 -3.44 2.89 -25.35
N ALA A 72 -3.72 1.72 -25.90
CA ALA A 72 -4.67 1.58 -27.02
C ALA A 72 -6.10 2.02 -26.64
N GLU A 73 -6.53 1.74 -25.39
CA GLU A 73 -7.80 2.23 -24.87
C GLU A 73 -7.81 3.77 -24.77
N ILE A 74 -6.72 4.40 -24.35
CA ILE A 74 -6.59 5.87 -24.31
C ILE A 74 -6.70 6.48 -25.70
N GLU A 75 -6.10 5.88 -26.71
CA GLU A 75 -6.15 6.34 -28.10
C GLU A 75 -7.56 6.21 -28.68
N SER A 76 -8.30 5.16 -28.31
CA SER A 76 -9.65 4.91 -28.79
C SER A 76 -10.72 5.81 -28.18
N ASN A 77 -10.45 6.39 -27.01
CA ASN A 77 -11.39 7.26 -26.30
C ASN A 77 -11.13 8.74 -26.58
N GLU A 78 -12.12 9.43 -27.16
CA GLU A 78 -11.99 10.84 -27.49
C GLU A 78 -11.66 11.71 -26.26
N GLY A 79 -10.62 12.52 -26.39
CA GLY A 79 -10.20 13.48 -25.37
C GLY A 79 -9.33 12.90 -24.25
N TRP A 80 -9.20 11.57 -24.11
CA TRP A 80 -8.35 10.99 -23.08
C TRP A 80 -6.89 11.32 -23.28
N GLY A 81 -6.38 11.21 -24.51
CA GLY A 81 -4.97 11.52 -24.83
C GLY A 81 -4.55 12.96 -24.49
N LYS A 82 -5.49 13.92 -24.46
CA LYS A 82 -5.22 15.29 -24.02
C LYS A 82 -5.10 15.43 -22.50
N ARG A 83 -5.71 14.52 -21.76
CA ARG A 83 -5.79 14.52 -20.30
C ARG A 83 -4.87 13.51 -19.63
N PHE A 84 -4.13 12.73 -20.43
CA PHE A 84 -3.21 11.70 -19.97
C PHE A 84 -1.77 11.99 -20.37
N LYS A 85 -0.84 11.73 -19.48
CA LYS A 85 0.60 11.67 -19.76
C LYS A 85 1.26 10.55 -18.98
N ALA A 86 2.22 9.89 -19.60
CA ALA A 86 3.07 8.89 -18.96
C ALA A 86 4.53 9.30 -19.09
N LEU A 87 5.30 9.18 -18.03
CA LEU A 87 6.73 9.54 -17.97
C LEU A 87 7.52 8.46 -17.21
N PRO A 88 8.80 8.27 -17.53
CA PRO A 88 9.69 7.47 -16.72
C PRO A 88 9.72 7.99 -15.27
N LEU A 89 9.67 7.07 -14.31
CA LEU A 89 9.81 7.37 -12.89
C LEU A 89 10.45 6.21 -12.13
N ASP A 90 11.69 6.40 -11.72
CA ASP A 90 12.24 5.68 -10.59
C ASP A 90 12.05 6.56 -9.34
N ILE A 91 11.12 6.17 -8.48
CA ILE A 91 10.76 6.95 -7.28
C ILE A 91 11.95 7.15 -6.31
N ARG A 92 13.00 6.31 -6.42
CA ARG A 92 14.23 6.42 -5.65
C ARG A 92 15.09 7.60 -6.11
N MET A 93 14.88 8.08 -7.34
CA MET A 93 15.63 9.16 -7.96
C MET A 93 14.93 10.50 -7.75
N VAL A 94 15.49 11.35 -6.88
CA VAL A 94 14.91 12.66 -6.55
C VAL A 94 14.69 13.53 -7.80
N GLY A 95 15.61 13.50 -8.77
CA GLY A 95 15.50 14.26 -10.01
C GLY A 95 14.30 13.84 -10.87
N GLU A 96 14.00 12.56 -10.95
CA GLU A 96 12.84 12.06 -11.70
C GLU A 96 11.52 12.40 -10.98
N CYS A 97 11.50 12.32 -9.64
CA CYS A 97 10.37 12.79 -8.84
C CYS A 97 10.09 14.29 -9.07
N GLN A 98 11.12 15.11 -9.13
CA GLN A 98 10.99 16.54 -9.44
C GLN A 98 10.50 16.77 -10.88
N ALA A 99 11.04 16.03 -11.83
CA ALA A 99 10.69 16.15 -13.24
C ALA A 99 9.22 15.82 -13.51
N ILE A 100 8.70 14.72 -12.93
CA ILE A 100 7.30 14.31 -13.14
C ILE A 100 6.33 15.33 -12.55
N VAL A 101 6.60 15.86 -11.35
CA VAL A 101 5.77 16.89 -10.72
C VAL A 101 5.83 18.19 -11.52
N ALA A 102 7.02 18.61 -11.94
CA ALA A 102 7.17 19.80 -12.78
C ALA A 102 6.42 19.67 -14.11
N GLN A 103 6.44 18.48 -14.71
CA GLN A 103 5.70 18.21 -15.95
C GLN A 103 4.18 18.24 -15.73
N ALA A 104 3.68 17.77 -14.58
CA ALA A 104 2.25 17.88 -14.25
C ALA A 104 1.81 19.34 -14.17
N VAL A 105 2.60 20.16 -13.49
CA VAL A 105 2.35 21.61 -13.37
C VAL A 105 2.49 22.32 -14.73
N ALA A 106 3.49 21.98 -15.52
CA ALA A 106 3.68 22.58 -16.85
C ALA A 106 2.55 22.21 -17.83
N SER A 107 2.02 20.98 -17.75
CA SER A 107 1.00 20.50 -18.67
C SER A 107 -0.42 20.86 -18.27
N PHE A 108 -0.71 20.79 -16.96
CA PHE A 108 -2.07 20.87 -16.42
C PHE A 108 -2.24 22.00 -15.40
N GLY A 109 -1.18 22.76 -15.09
CA GLY A 109 -1.22 23.94 -14.25
C GLY A 109 -1.18 23.69 -12.74
N ARG A 110 -1.45 22.47 -12.26
CA ARG A 110 -1.62 22.15 -10.84
C ARG A 110 -1.32 20.68 -10.52
N VAL A 111 -1.30 20.37 -9.24
CA VAL A 111 -1.32 18.98 -8.72
C VAL A 111 -2.31 18.94 -7.57
N ASP A 112 -3.44 18.25 -7.75
CA ASP A 112 -4.50 18.16 -6.75
C ASP A 112 -4.40 16.91 -5.91
N VAL A 113 -4.07 15.77 -6.54
CA VAL A 113 -3.93 14.49 -5.85
C VAL A 113 -2.60 13.87 -6.25
N LEU A 114 -1.83 13.48 -5.25
CA LEU A 114 -0.64 12.63 -5.41
C LEU A 114 -0.97 11.24 -4.88
N LEU A 115 -0.94 10.22 -5.74
CA LEU A 115 -1.11 8.82 -5.36
C LEU A 115 0.25 8.10 -5.36
N CYS A 116 0.73 7.79 -4.17
CA CYS A 116 1.93 6.96 -3.96
C CYS A 116 1.49 5.49 -3.86
N CYS A 117 1.66 4.74 -4.93
CA CYS A 117 1.28 3.32 -5.02
C CYS A 117 2.43 2.41 -5.48
N THR A 118 3.65 2.94 -5.56
CA THR A 118 4.86 2.14 -5.81
C THR A 118 5.19 1.32 -4.58
N SER A 119 5.33 0.00 -4.74
CA SER A 119 5.72 -0.92 -3.68
C SER A 119 6.46 -2.11 -4.28
N GLN A 120 7.28 -2.76 -3.47
CA GLN A 120 7.89 -4.06 -3.77
C GLN A 120 7.99 -4.87 -2.49
N ALA A 121 7.91 -6.19 -2.57
CA ALA A 121 7.96 -7.08 -1.45
C ALA A 121 9.20 -7.97 -1.50
N LEU A 122 9.97 -7.98 -0.42
CA LEU A 122 11.11 -8.88 -0.23
C LEU A 122 10.70 -9.96 0.77
N ILE A 123 10.77 -11.22 0.35
CA ILE A 123 10.40 -12.38 1.15
C ILE A 123 11.65 -13.13 1.60
N GLY A 124 11.77 -13.28 2.91
CA GLY A 124 12.83 -14.03 3.57
C GLY A 124 12.76 -13.87 5.08
N THR A 125 13.28 -14.85 5.80
CA THR A 125 13.50 -14.71 7.25
C THR A 125 14.66 -13.72 7.51
N VAL A 126 14.77 -13.24 8.74
CA VAL A 126 15.83 -12.28 9.12
C VAL A 126 17.22 -12.85 8.83
N GLU A 127 17.43 -14.14 9.09
CA GLU A 127 18.72 -14.81 8.84
C GLU A 127 19.00 -14.94 7.34
N GLU A 128 18.01 -15.29 6.53
CA GLU A 128 18.14 -15.39 5.07
C GLU A 128 18.47 -14.04 4.43
N LEU A 129 17.81 -13.00 4.90
CA LEU A 129 18.05 -11.62 4.44
C LEU A 129 19.44 -11.09 4.85
N SER A 130 20.06 -11.70 5.87
CA SER A 130 21.39 -11.36 6.35
C SER A 130 22.50 -12.26 5.78
N ALA A 131 22.16 -13.28 4.98
CA ALA A 131 23.08 -14.34 4.58
C ALA A 131 24.19 -13.88 3.63
N SER A 132 24.00 -12.82 2.88
CA SER A 132 24.96 -12.33 1.90
C SER A 132 24.87 -10.81 1.71
N GLN A 133 25.92 -10.22 1.11
CA GLN A 133 25.89 -8.81 0.73
C GLN A 133 24.79 -8.53 -0.31
N GLN A 134 24.50 -9.50 -1.17
CA GLN A 134 23.41 -9.39 -2.16
C GLN A 134 22.06 -9.24 -1.47
N THR A 135 21.75 -10.10 -0.49
CA THR A 135 20.47 -10.03 0.24
C THR A 135 20.35 -8.78 1.09
N LEU A 136 21.46 -8.31 1.70
CA LEU A 136 21.49 -7.02 2.41
C LEU A 136 21.24 -5.82 1.48
N ASN A 137 21.72 -5.88 0.25
CA ASN A 137 21.42 -4.83 -0.74
C ASN A 137 19.93 -4.82 -1.11
N LEU A 138 19.30 -6.00 -1.27
CA LEU A 138 17.85 -6.11 -1.51
C LEU A 138 17.02 -5.49 -0.37
N VAL A 139 17.44 -5.66 0.87
CA VAL A 139 16.81 -5.01 2.04
C VAL A 139 16.88 -3.49 1.91
N ARG A 140 18.05 -2.96 1.55
CA ARG A 140 18.19 -1.50 1.33
C ARG A 140 17.35 -1.00 0.17
N ASP A 141 17.36 -1.71 -0.95
CA ASP A 141 16.56 -1.38 -2.13
C ASP A 141 15.06 -1.36 -1.82
N GLN A 142 14.60 -2.24 -0.94
CA GLN A 142 13.21 -2.23 -0.48
C GLN A 142 12.89 -0.97 0.33
N PHE A 143 13.77 -0.55 1.24
CA PHE A 143 13.58 0.69 1.99
C PHE A 143 13.65 1.92 1.07
N GLU A 144 14.58 1.91 0.09
CA GLU A 144 14.66 2.97 -0.93
C GLU A 144 13.35 3.10 -1.71
N SER A 145 12.72 1.97 -2.09
CA SER A 145 11.47 1.99 -2.85
C SER A 145 10.24 2.28 -2.00
N ASN A 146 10.12 1.62 -0.83
CA ASN A 146 8.88 1.62 -0.06
C ASN A 146 8.81 2.75 0.99
N TYR A 147 9.94 3.34 1.37
CA TYR A 147 10.02 4.43 2.34
C TYR A 147 10.58 5.70 1.74
N PHE A 148 11.83 5.72 1.28
CA PHE A 148 12.46 6.93 0.77
C PHE A 148 11.84 7.41 -0.56
N GLY A 149 11.41 6.49 -1.41
CA GLY A 149 10.73 6.83 -2.66
C GLY A 149 9.48 7.68 -2.47
N PRO A 150 8.49 7.26 -1.68
CA PRO A 150 7.34 8.10 -1.32
C PRO A 150 7.75 9.46 -0.73
N LEU A 151 8.78 9.53 0.12
CA LEU A 151 9.28 10.79 0.64
C LEU A 151 9.81 11.71 -0.47
N ASN A 152 10.51 11.16 -1.47
CA ASN A 152 11.08 11.96 -2.56
C ASN A 152 9.98 12.62 -3.40
N ILE A 153 8.95 11.86 -3.80
CA ILE A 153 7.86 12.42 -4.61
C ILE A 153 6.98 13.38 -3.81
N ILE A 154 6.72 13.11 -2.52
CA ILE A 154 6.02 14.01 -1.62
C ILE A 154 6.79 15.35 -1.52
N LYS A 155 8.09 15.29 -1.26
CA LYS A 155 8.94 16.49 -1.19
C LYS A 155 8.93 17.30 -2.50
N ALA A 156 8.84 16.63 -3.65
CA ALA A 156 8.71 17.30 -4.93
C ALA A 156 7.35 17.98 -5.10
N ALA A 157 6.25 17.38 -4.66
CA ALA A 157 4.89 17.90 -4.81
C ALA A 157 4.55 19.03 -3.81
N LEU A 158 5.06 18.96 -2.58
CA LEU A 158 4.71 19.87 -1.48
C LEU A 158 4.85 21.36 -1.82
N PRO A 159 5.94 21.87 -2.47
CA PRO A 159 6.06 23.28 -2.81
C PRO A 159 4.95 23.78 -3.73
N HIS A 160 4.45 22.92 -4.61
CA HIS A 160 3.35 23.23 -5.53
C HIS A 160 2.02 23.25 -4.81
N MET A 161 1.68 22.21 -4.06
CA MET A 161 0.46 22.12 -3.26
C MET A 161 0.37 23.25 -2.22
N ARG A 162 1.50 23.59 -1.58
CA ARG A 162 1.55 24.70 -0.62
C ARG A 162 1.24 26.05 -1.27
N ARG A 163 1.75 26.32 -2.48
CA ARG A 163 1.41 27.54 -3.24
C ARG A 163 -0.07 27.55 -3.63
N GLN A 164 -0.64 26.40 -3.97
CA GLN A 164 -2.06 26.23 -4.29
C GLN A 164 -2.96 26.40 -3.07
N LYS A 165 -2.43 26.20 -1.85
CA LYS A 165 -3.16 26.07 -0.59
C LYS A 165 -4.24 24.97 -0.67
N ALA A 166 -3.94 23.95 -1.41
CA ALA A 166 -4.81 22.77 -1.62
C ALA A 166 -3.96 21.61 -2.13
N GLY A 167 -4.34 20.41 -1.78
CA GLY A 167 -3.75 19.16 -2.24
C GLY A 167 -4.18 17.99 -1.38
N HIS A 168 -4.09 16.79 -1.95
CA HIS A 168 -4.33 15.57 -1.21
C HIS A 168 -3.23 14.54 -1.53
N ILE A 169 -2.42 14.21 -0.54
CA ILE A 169 -1.41 13.16 -0.62
C ILE A 169 -2.07 11.87 -0.18
N THR A 170 -2.08 10.88 -1.05
CA THR A 170 -2.66 9.56 -0.80
C THR A 170 -1.58 8.50 -0.90
N ILE A 171 -1.47 7.68 0.14
CA ILE A 171 -0.46 6.63 0.27
C ILE A 171 -1.16 5.28 0.23
N LEU A 172 -0.76 4.42 -0.69
CA LEU A 172 -1.18 3.03 -0.70
C LEU A 172 -0.20 2.24 0.14
N SER A 173 -0.65 1.80 1.30
CA SER A 173 0.07 0.98 2.27
C SER A 173 -0.62 -0.38 2.42
N GLY A 174 -0.19 -1.19 3.37
CA GLY A 174 -0.80 -2.47 3.70
C GLY A 174 -1.16 -2.58 5.18
N ILE A 175 -2.09 -3.46 5.51
CA ILE A 175 -2.37 -3.83 6.90
C ILE A 175 -1.14 -4.40 7.62
N THR A 176 -0.09 -4.74 6.87
CA THR A 176 1.24 -5.12 7.38
C THR A 176 1.92 -4.03 8.21
N ALA A 177 1.45 -2.78 8.13
CA ALA A 177 1.80 -1.71 9.06
C ALA A 177 1.04 -1.79 10.40
N HIS A 178 0.20 -2.79 10.63
CA HIS A 178 -0.41 -3.14 11.91
C HIS A 178 -0.10 -4.57 12.33
N ILE A 179 0.08 -5.46 11.36
CA ILE A 179 0.22 -6.90 11.57
C ILE A 179 1.59 -7.34 11.07
N GLY A 180 2.48 -7.65 12.00
CA GLY A 180 3.77 -8.26 11.65
C GLY A 180 3.56 -9.62 10.98
N THR A 181 4.10 -9.77 9.78
CA THR A 181 3.93 -10.98 8.98
C THR A 181 5.27 -11.72 8.87
N PRO A 182 5.37 -12.98 9.32
CA PRO A 182 6.60 -13.76 9.21
C PRO A 182 7.09 -13.85 7.76
N GLY A 183 8.39 -13.69 7.54
CA GLY A 183 9.00 -13.67 6.20
C GLY A 183 8.84 -12.37 5.43
N LEU A 184 8.06 -11.40 5.94
CA LEU A 184 7.91 -10.05 5.40
C LEU A 184 8.39 -8.96 6.37
N GLY A 185 9.27 -9.31 7.32
CA GLY A 185 9.67 -8.38 8.39
C GLY A 185 10.17 -7.02 7.87
N MET A 186 10.99 -7.01 6.82
CA MET A 186 11.49 -5.75 6.24
C MET A 186 10.42 -4.98 5.46
N TYR A 187 9.49 -5.68 4.84
CA TYR A 187 8.32 -5.07 4.20
C TYR A 187 7.41 -4.39 5.22
N CYS A 188 7.10 -5.09 6.31
CA CYS A 188 6.35 -4.53 7.43
C CYS A 188 7.06 -3.30 8.03
N ALA A 189 8.36 -3.40 8.28
CA ALA A 189 9.16 -2.31 8.85
C ALA A 189 9.14 -1.04 7.97
N ALA A 190 9.29 -1.19 6.66
CA ALA A 190 9.21 -0.06 5.72
C ALA A 190 7.81 0.58 5.72
N GLY A 191 6.74 -0.22 5.80
CA GLY A 191 5.36 0.26 5.93
C GLY A 191 5.14 1.05 7.22
N TRP A 192 5.58 0.52 8.37
CA TRP A 192 5.52 1.23 9.65
C TRP A 192 6.29 2.55 9.63
N ALA A 193 7.50 2.55 9.04
CA ALA A 193 8.31 3.76 8.91
C ALA A 193 7.59 4.82 8.08
N LEU A 194 6.99 4.43 6.94
CA LEU A 194 6.24 5.34 6.08
C LEU A 194 5.01 5.92 6.78
N GLU A 195 4.23 5.08 7.48
CA GLU A 195 3.04 5.55 8.17
C GLU A 195 3.38 6.49 9.33
N GLY A 196 4.42 6.18 10.12
CA GLY A 196 4.89 7.08 11.17
C GLY A 196 5.38 8.43 10.64
N PHE A 197 6.05 8.44 9.48
CA PHE A 197 6.40 9.67 8.78
C PHE A 197 5.15 10.44 8.34
N CYS A 198 4.17 9.76 7.76
CA CYS A 198 2.92 10.37 7.30
C CYS A 198 2.11 10.99 8.44
N ASP A 199 2.10 10.36 9.61
CA ASP A 199 1.44 10.92 10.81
C ASP A 199 2.05 12.26 11.21
N SER A 200 3.39 12.34 11.25
CA SER A 200 4.08 13.59 11.54
C SER A 200 3.84 14.64 10.45
N LEU A 201 3.96 14.24 9.18
CA LEU A 201 3.78 15.12 8.03
C LEU A 201 2.39 15.75 8.00
N ALA A 202 1.34 15.00 8.38
CA ALA A 202 -0.03 15.48 8.36
C ALA A 202 -0.21 16.76 9.21
N TYR A 203 0.46 16.86 10.36
CA TYR A 203 0.46 18.08 11.18
C TYR A 203 1.22 19.23 10.51
N GLU A 204 2.33 18.94 9.82
CA GLU A 204 3.15 19.97 9.17
C GLU A 204 2.44 20.63 7.98
N ILE A 205 1.61 19.85 7.25
CA ILE A 205 0.96 20.31 6.01
C ILE A 205 -0.48 20.82 6.22
N ALA A 206 -1.11 20.51 7.35
CA ALA A 206 -2.47 20.94 7.67
C ALA A 206 -2.66 22.47 7.56
N PRO A 207 -1.71 23.36 8.02
CA PRO A 207 -1.85 24.79 7.89
C PRO A 207 -1.93 25.28 6.45
N PHE A 208 -1.52 24.49 5.47
CA PHE A 208 -1.57 24.81 4.04
C PHE A 208 -2.80 24.21 3.34
N ASN A 209 -3.75 23.66 4.11
CA ASN A 209 -4.93 22.95 3.58
C ASN A 209 -4.55 21.78 2.65
N ILE A 210 -3.44 21.10 2.94
CA ILE A 210 -3.03 19.89 2.25
C ILE A 210 -3.47 18.70 3.13
N LYS A 211 -4.18 17.74 2.54
CA LYS A 211 -4.69 16.55 3.21
C LYS A 211 -3.73 15.39 3.00
N LEU A 212 -3.78 14.42 3.90
CA LEU A 212 -3.05 13.17 3.77
C LEU A 212 -3.96 12.01 4.19
N THR A 213 -4.03 10.97 3.35
CA THR A 213 -4.76 9.73 3.64
C THR A 213 -3.89 8.51 3.34
N ILE A 214 -3.86 7.57 4.27
CA ILE A 214 -3.21 6.27 4.10
C ILE A 214 -4.30 5.23 3.83
N PHE A 215 -4.25 4.58 2.67
CA PHE A 215 -5.08 3.43 2.33
C PHE A 215 -4.34 2.16 2.73
N GLN A 216 -4.90 1.38 3.63
CA GLN A 216 -4.33 0.15 4.12
C GLN A 216 -5.03 -1.04 3.49
N CYS A 217 -4.39 -1.64 2.50
CA CYS A 217 -4.91 -2.76 1.73
C CYS A 217 -4.54 -4.10 2.37
N SER A 218 -5.21 -5.17 1.94
CA SER A 218 -4.86 -6.53 2.34
C SER A 218 -3.43 -6.88 1.91
N ILE A 219 -2.86 -7.90 2.57
CA ILE A 219 -1.52 -8.42 2.20
C ILE A 219 -1.51 -8.88 0.75
N GLU A 220 -2.60 -9.49 0.29
CA GLU A 220 -2.74 -10.00 -1.07
C GLU A 220 -2.56 -8.91 -2.12
N ILE A 221 -3.25 -7.78 -1.95
CA ILE A 221 -3.12 -6.63 -2.86
C ILE A 221 -1.67 -6.13 -2.85
N GLY A 222 -1.09 -5.91 -1.67
CA GLY A 222 0.27 -5.39 -1.53
C GLY A 222 1.35 -6.31 -2.14
N ILE A 223 1.13 -7.61 -2.14
CA ILE A 223 2.09 -8.59 -2.67
C ILE A 223 1.80 -8.93 -4.14
N LEU A 224 0.54 -9.27 -4.48
CA LEU A 224 0.23 -9.84 -5.78
C LEU A 224 0.18 -8.81 -6.91
N THR A 225 0.01 -7.54 -6.61
CA THR A 225 0.01 -6.46 -7.62
C THR A 225 1.38 -5.81 -7.83
N ASN A 226 2.39 -6.25 -7.09
CA ASN A 226 3.73 -5.64 -7.07
C ASN A 226 4.84 -6.65 -7.36
N LEU A 227 6.06 -6.15 -7.54
CA LEU A 227 7.24 -6.98 -7.68
C LEU A 227 7.53 -7.69 -6.36
N VAL A 228 7.66 -9.01 -6.44
CA VAL A 228 8.01 -9.86 -5.30
C VAL A 228 9.40 -10.46 -5.55
N THR A 229 10.30 -10.24 -4.60
CA THR A 229 11.63 -10.82 -4.61
C THR A 229 11.75 -11.82 -3.47
N SER A 230 12.08 -13.06 -3.78
CA SER A 230 12.34 -14.12 -2.81
C SER A 230 13.83 -14.41 -2.73
N VAL A 231 14.36 -14.53 -1.52
CA VAL A 231 15.73 -14.99 -1.29
C VAL A 231 15.77 -16.49 -1.05
N PRO A 232 16.87 -17.18 -1.36
CA PRO A 232 17.00 -18.61 -1.13
C PRO A 232 16.90 -18.96 0.36
N PRO A 233 16.29 -20.10 0.71
CA PRO A 233 16.21 -20.56 2.10
C PRO A 233 17.57 -20.96 2.65
N ILE A 234 17.82 -20.69 3.93
CA ILE A 234 18.98 -21.16 4.66
C ILE A 234 18.69 -22.52 5.27
N GLY A 235 19.25 -23.57 4.67
CA GLY A 235 19.38 -24.90 5.26
C GLY A 235 18.13 -25.50 5.91
N PRO A 236 18.27 -26.60 6.68
CA PRO A 236 17.12 -27.37 7.18
C PRO A 236 16.35 -26.68 8.31
N VAL A 237 16.87 -25.62 8.94
CA VAL A 237 16.26 -25.00 10.13
C VAL A 237 14.85 -24.45 9.86
N TYR A 238 14.65 -23.87 8.69
CA TYR A 238 13.36 -23.35 8.25
C TYR A 238 12.62 -24.26 7.27
N SER A 239 13.07 -25.51 7.12
CA SER A 239 12.41 -26.49 6.28
C SER A 239 11.09 -26.99 6.94
N SER A 240 10.15 -27.43 6.13
CA SER A 240 8.90 -28.03 6.60
C SER A 240 9.12 -29.29 7.46
N ALA A 241 10.23 -29.97 7.28
CA ALA A 241 10.61 -31.15 8.08
C ALA A 241 11.07 -30.78 9.49
N ALA A 242 11.71 -29.62 9.67
CA ALA A 242 12.22 -29.16 10.96
C ALA A 242 11.20 -28.32 11.72
N ASN A 243 10.26 -27.67 11.03
CA ASN A 243 9.26 -26.80 11.61
C ASN A 243 7.84 -27.25 11.21
N GLN A 244 7.04 -27.70 12.19
CA GLN A 244 5.65 -28.14 11.97
C GLN A 244 4.69 -26.96 11.74
N ALA A 245 5.07 -25.72 12.08
CA ALA A 245 4.27 -24.55 11.77
C ALA A 245 4.34 -24.25 10.25
N PRO A 246 3.24 -23.81 9.62
CA PRO A 246 3.25 -23.45 8.22
C PRO A 246 4.26 -22.33 7.97
N LEU A 247 5.26 -22.58 7.15
CA LEU A 247 6.21 -21.57 6.74
C LEU A 247 5.50 -20.52 5.87
N PHE A 248 5.85 -19.25 6.06
CA PHE A 248 5.26 -18.16 5.28
C PHE A 248 5.41 -18.38 3.75
N ARG A 249 6.54 -18.89 3.29
CA ARG A 249 6.73 -19.28 1.89
C ARG A 249 5.69 -20.27 1.39
N GLY A 250 5.37 -21.29 2.20
CA GLY A 250 4.32 -22.25 1.87
C GLY A 250 2.93 -21.60 1.79
N ILE A 251 2.67 -20.59 2.62
CA ILE A 251 1.45 -19.80 2.58
C ILE A 251 1.39 -18.98 1.29
N MET A 252 2.49 -18.29 0.94
CA MET A 252 2.58 -17.48 -0.27
C MET A 252 2.49 -18.34 -1.53
N ASN A 253 3.17 -19.49 -1.58
CA ASN A 253 3.05 -20.43 -2.69
C ASN A 253 1.60 -20.90 -2.88
N ARG A 254 0.89 -21.22 -1.80
CA ARG A 254 -0.53 -21.61 -1.87
C ARG A 254 -1.43 -20.46 -2.32
N LEU A 255 -1.14 -19.24 -1.89
CA LEU A 255 -1.89 -18.06 -2.31
C LEU A 255 -1.74 -17.84 -3.82
N VAL A 256 -0.52 -17.83 -4.33
CA VAL A 256 -0.24 -17.68 -5.76
C VAL A 256 -0.83 -18.83 -6.57
N SER A 257 -0.71 -20.08 -6.11
CA SER A 257 -1.28 -21.24 -6.81
C SER A 257 -2.80 -21.25 -6.83
N ARG A 258 -3.47 -20.82 -5.77
CA ARG A 258 -4.94 -20.70 -5.76
C ARG A 258 -5.44 -19.67 -6.76
N LEU A 259 -4.75 -18.56 -6.88
CA LEU A 259 -5.11 -17.52 -7.84
C LEU A 259 -4.88 -17.95 -9.28
N SER A 260 -3.86 -18.78 -9.53
CA SER A 260 -3.57 -19.35 -10.85
C SER A 260 -4.52 -20.51 -11.25
N SER A 261 -4.95 -21.35 -10.31
CA SER A 261 -5.76 -22.55 -10.57
C SER A 261 -7.23 -22.25 -10.87
N ASN A 262 -7.78 -21.17 -10.36
CA ASN A 262 -9.16 -20.78 -10.70
C ASN A 262 -9.35 -20.39 -12.17
N THR A 263 -8.25 -20.24 -12.93
CA THR A 263 -8.31 -19.97 -14.39
C THR A 263 -8.57 -21.26 -15.19
N GLN A 264 -8.28 -22.44 -14.64
CA GLN A 264 -8.44 -23.72 -15.34
C GLN A 264 -9.75 -24.45 -15.04
N SER A 265 -10.48 -24.07 -13.98
CA SER A 265 -11.69 -24.79 -13.56
C SER A 265 -12.96 -24.48 -14.35
N SER A 266 -12.92 -23.63 -15.37
CA SER A 266 -14.03 -23.46 -16.32
C SER A 266 -13.93 -24.36 -17.56
N ALA A 267 -12.88 -25.18 -17.71
CA ALA A 267 -12.66 -25.97 -18.92
C ALA A 267 -12.62 -27.50 -18.74
N GLU A 268 -12.46 -28.05 -17.51
CA GLU A 268 -12.42 -29.52 -17.35
C GLU A 268 -13.03 -29.98 -16.02
N SER A 269 -14.33 -30.25 -16.03
CA SER A 269 -14.93 -31.22 -15.12
C SER A 269 -14.60 -32.63 -15.58
N ALA A 270 -13.86 -33.38 -14.80
CA ALA A 270 -13.71 -34.84 -14.75
C ALA A 270 -12.26 -35.32 -14.96
N ASN A 271 -11.53 -35.49 -13.91
CA ASN A 271 -10.98 -36.81 -13.51
C ASN A 271 -10.11 -36.63 -12.26
N GLY A 272 -10.52 -37.31 -11.20
CA GLY A 272 -9.78 -37.36 -9.95
C GLY A 272 -8.46 -38.10 -10.13
N SER A 273 -7.39 -37.50 -9.76
CA SER A 273 -6.22 -38.18 -9.21
C SER A 273 -5.50 -37.20 -8.28
N ASN A 274 -5.53 -37.52 -6.99
CA ASN A 274 -4.66 -36.94 -5.98
C ASN A 274 -3.20 -37.13 -6.37
N GLN A 275 -2.61 -36.12 -7.05
CA GLN A 275 -1.17 -35.97 -7.04
C GLN A 275 -0.89 -34.84 -6.05
N GLY A 276 -0.26 -35.23 -4.92
CA GLY A 276 0.30 -34.30 -3.97
C GLY A 276 1.28 -33.37 -4.69
N ASN A 277 0.86 -32.15 -4.99
CA ASN A 277 1.75 -31.11 -5.42
C ASN A 277 2.74 -30.87 -4.30
N SER A 278 3.97 -31.28 -4.51
CA SER A 278 5.09 -30.92 -3.67
C SER A 278 5.16 -29.40 -3.63
N ILE A 279 5.04 -28.84 -2.43
CA ILE A 279 5.13 -27.41 -2.14
C ILE A 279 6.52 -26.83 -2.54
N GLU A 280 7.40 -27.68 -3.06
CA GLU A 280 8.82 -27.39 -3.31
C GLU A 280 9.11 -26.71 -4.65
N ASP A 281 8.20 -26.68 -5.62
CA ASP A 281 8.45 -26.16 -6.97
C ASP A 281 7.92 -24.73 -7.24
N GLY A 282 7.60 -23.95 -6.22
CA GLY A 282 7.17 -22.55 -6.39
C GLY A 282 8.34 -21.57 -6.53
N PRO A 283 8.10 -20.36 -7.08
CA PRO A 283 9.12 -19.32 -7.22
C PRO A 283 9.78 -18.92 -5.89
N PHE A 284 9.14 -19.22 -4.76
CA PHE A 284 9.65 -18.93 -3.42
C PHE A 284 10.46 -20.08 -2.80
N SER A 285 10.63 -21.19 -3.50
CA SER A 285 11.41 -22.37 -3.07
C SER A 285 12.71 -22.53 -3.84
N ALA A 286 13.05 -21.57 -4.69
CA ALA A 286 14.22 -21.62 -5.56
C ALA A 286 15.54 -21.54 -4.78
N SER A 287 16.61 -22.12 -5.35
CA SER A 287 17.95 -22.06 -4.79
C SER A 287 18.65 -20.71 -4.98
N GLU A 288 18.05 -19.80 -5.74
CA GLU A 288 18.60 -18.48 -6.07
C GLU A 288 17.58 -17.38 -5.76
N VAL A 289 18.06 -16.13 -5.77
CA VAL A 289 17.19 -14.95 -5.68
C VAL A 289 16.31 -14.85 -6.93
N ILE A 290 15.00 -14.84 -6.73
CA ILE A 290 14.02 -14.69 -7.80
C ILE A 290 13.21 -13.42 -7.58
N SER A 291 13.09 -12.61 -8.62
CA SER A 291 12.19 -11.46 -8.65
C SER A 291 11.15 -11.67 -9.75
N THR A 292 9.88 -11.65 -9.38
CA THR A 292 8.77 -11.90 -10.30
C THR A 292 7.55 -11.07 -9.92
N TYR A 293 6.71 -10.80 -10.93
CA TYR A 293 5.33 -10.41 -10.68
C TYR A 293 4.49 -11.68 -10.57
N PRO A 294 3.73 -11.87 -9.47
CA PRO A 294 2.89 -13.04 -9.34
C PRO A 294 1.88 -13.12 -10.48
N PRO A 295 1.75 -14.28 -11.15
CA PRO A 295 0.82 -14.45 -12.26
C PRO A 295 -0.63 -14.37 -11.74
N LEU A 296 -1.40 -13.44 -12.29
CA LEU A 296 -2.82 -13.26 -11.98
C LEU A 296 -3.63 -13.26 -13.27
N SER A 297 -4.74 -13.98 -13.28
CA SER A 297 -5.70 -13.83 -14.37
C SER A 297 -6.38 -12.47 -14.34
N SER A 298 -6.79 -11.95 -15.50
CA SER A 298 -7.47 -10.65 -15.59
C SER A 298 -8.70 -10.58 -14.68
N ALA A 299 -9.49 -11.64 -14.60
CA ALA A 299 -10.68 -11.70 -13.75
C ALA A 299 -10.34 -11.58 -12.24
N HIS A 300 -9.28 -12.26 -11.79
CA HIS A 300 -8.82 -12.13 -10.40
C HIS A 300 -8.23 -10.74 -10.12
N MET A 301 -7.52 -10.20 -11.10
CA MET A 301 -6.97 -8.85 -10.99
C MET A 301 -8.07 -7.81 -10.80
N GLU A 302 -9.15 -7.89 -11.58
CA GLU A 302 -10.29 -6.98 -11.44
C GLU A 302 -10.94 -7.06 -10.06
N VAL A 303 -11.20 -8.27 -9.54
CA VAL A 303 -11.77 -8.46 -8.21
C VAL A 303 -10.84 -7.91 -7.13
N LEU A 304 -9.54 -8.24 -7.21
CA LEU A 304 -8.56 -7.85 -6.20
C LEU A 304 -8.38 -6.34 -6.11
N VAL A 305 -8.40 -5.63 -7.25
CA VAL A 305 -8.15 -4.18 -7.27
C VAL A 305 -9.41 -3.34 -7.12
N SER A 306 -10.60 -3.89 -7.39
CA SER A 306 -11.85 -3.13 -7.45
C SER A 306 -12.17 -2.39 -6.15
N GLU A 307 -12.07 -3.05 -5.00
CA GLU A 307 -12.31 -2.43 -3.69
C GLU A 307 -11.31 -1.30 -3.41
N THR A 308 -10.03 -1.51 -3.77
CA THR A 308 -8.98 -0.50 -3.58
C THR A 308 -9.20 0.71 -4.47
N VAL A 309 -9.54 0.48 -5.75
CA VAL A 309 -9.83 1.54 -6.71
C VAL A 309 -11.06 2.34 -6.26
N TYR A 310 -12.12 1.64 -5.82
CA TYR A 310 -13.31 2.28 -5.28
C TYR A 310 -12.99 3.17 -4.07
N ALA A 311 -12.23 2.66 -3.10
CA ALA A 311 -11.83 3.42 -1.92
C ALA A 311 -11.00 4.66 -2.28
N ILE A 312 -10.01 4.51 -3.18
CA ILE A 312 -9.18 5.62 -3.64
C ILE A 312 -10.03 6.68 -4.32
N THR A 313 -10.89 6.29 -5.25
CA THR A 313 -11.72 7.25 -6.01
C THR A 313 -12.76 7.94 -5.13
N ALA A 314 -13.32 7.27 -4.12
CA ALA A 314 -14.29 7.83 -3.21
C ALA A 314 -13.69 8.83 -2.19
N ILE A 315 -12.45 8.63 -1.80
CA ILE A 315 -11.82 9.40 -0.70
C ILE A 315 -10.83 10.44 -1.22
N ALA A 316 -10.09 10.14 -2.27
CA ALA A 316 -9.09 11.09 -2.78
C ALA A 316 -9.73 12.37 -3.29
N GLY A 317 -9.25 13.50 -2.79
CA GLY A 317 -9.83 14.81 -3.07
C GLY A 317 -11.10 15.14 -2.27
N HIS A 318 -11.51 14.30 -1.30
CA HIS A 318 -12.60 14.65 -0.38
C HIS A 318 -12.22 15.87 0.47
N GLU A 319 -13.22 16.68 0.86
CA GLU A 319 -12.99 17.88 1.67
C GLU A 319 -12.43 17.52 3.05
N ASN A 320 -13.00 16.51 3.69
CA ASN A 320 -12.58 16.00 5.00
C ASN A 320 -12.30 14.48 4.90
N PRO A 321 -11.16 14.08 4.33
CA PRO A 321 -10.85 12.67 4.19
C PRO A 321 -10.35 12.09 5.53
N PRO A 322 -10.52 10.78 5.77
CA PRO A 322 -9.92 10.13 6.92
C PRO A 322 -8.38 10.12 6.79
N SER A 323 -7.68 10.18 7.93
CA SER A 323 -6.22 10.00 7.94
C SER A 323 -5.79 8.60 7.53
N ARG A 324 -6.60 7.59 7.88
CA ARG A 324 -6.44 6.18 7.49
C ARG A 324 -7.76 5.60 7.01
N HIS A 325 -7.67 4.75 5.99
CA HIS A 325 -8.80 3.96 5.49
C HIS A 325 -8.34 2.53 5.24
N ILE A 326 -8.94 1.58 5.95
CA ILE A 326 -8.66 0.16 5.76
C ILE A 326 -9.57 -0.35 4.66
N VAL A 327 -8.97 -0.92 3.62
CA VAL A 327 -9.67 -1.46 2.45
C VAL A 327 -10.01 -2.93 2.68
N GLY A 328 -11.26 -3.29 2.42
CA GLY A 328 -11.76 -4.66 2.51
C GLY A 328 -12.15 -5.10 3.92
N GLN A 329 -13.13 -6.00 3.99
CA GLN A 329 -13.67 -6.48 5.28
C GLN A 329 -12.66 -7.31 6.07
N GLU A 330 -11.86 -8.13 5.39
CA GLU A 330 -10.82 -8.95 6.04
C GLU A 330 -9.74 -8.08 6.67
N GLY A 331 -9.33 -7.02 5.97
CA GLY A 331 -8.39 -6.05 6.50
C GLY A 331 -8.92 -5.37 7.77
N VAL A 332 -10.18 -4.93 7.73
CA VAL A 332 -10.85 -4.32 8.89
C VAL A 332 -10.93 -5.30 10.07
N ALA A 333 -11.29 -6.56 9.84
CA ALA A 333 -11.38 -7.57 10.89
C ALA A 333 -10.00 -7.84 11.52
N SER A 334 -8.97 -8.03 10.70
CA SER A 334 -7.60 -8.30 11.15
C SER A 334 -7.00 -7.16 11.97
N VAL A 335 -7.20 -5.91 11.53
CA VAL A 335 -6.69 -4.73 12.26
C VAL A 335 -7.46 -4.55 13.58
N LYS A 336 -8.78 -4.74 13.60
CA LYS A 336 -9.57 -4.70 14.84
C LYS A 336 -9.10 -5.73 15.86
N GLU A 337 -8.84 -6.97 15.42
CA GLU A 337 -8.34 -8.03 16.31
C GLU A 337 -6.97 -7.66 16.89
N LYS A 338 -6.05 -7.14 16.06
CA LYS A 338 -4.73 -6.67 16.54
C LYS A 338 -4.85 -5.55 17.56
N LEU A 339 -5.71 -4.55 17.30
CA LEU A 339 -5.92 -3.44 18.24
C LEU A 339 -6.51 -3.92 19.57
N LYS A 340 -7.43 -4.89 19.51
CA LYS A 340 -7.99 -5.53 20.72
C LYS A 340 -6.89 -6.22 21.51
N THR A 341 -6.07 -7.06 20.88
CA THR A 341 -4.95 -7.74 21.53
C THR A 341 -3.99 -6.74 22.20
N VAL A 342 -3.63 -5.66 21.52
CA VAL A 342 -2.76 -4.62 22.09
C VAL A 342 -3.40 -3.94 23.28
N SER A 343 -4.72 -3.70 23.25
CA SER A 343 -5.44 -3.12 24.38
C SER A 343 -5.46 -4.06 25.58
N GLU A 344 -5.71 -5.35 25.37
CA GLU A 344 -5.68 -6.38 26.41
C GLU A 344 -4.28 -6.51 27.03
N GLU A 345 -3.23 -6.58 26.22
CA GLU A 345 -1.83 -6.62 26.70
C GLU A 345 -1.48 -5.40 27.54
N LEU A 346 -1.97 -4.23 27.14
CA LEU A 346 -1.73 -2.99 27.89
C LEU A 346 -2.46 -2.99 29.23
N GLU A 347 -3.69 -3.50 29.30
CA GLU A 347 -4.46 -3.62 30.54
C GLU A 347 -3.83 -4.63 31.50
N ASP A 348 -3.38 -5.79 30.99
CA ASP A 348 -2.76 -6.85 31.79
C ASP A 348 -1.49 -6.39 32.51
N PHE A 349 -0.73 -5.48 31.90
CA PHE A 349 0.54 -5.00 32.41
C PHE A 349 0.51 -3.53 32.88
N ILE A 350 -0.67 -2.94 33.03
CA ILE A 350 -0.80 -1.52 33.39
C ILE A 350 -0.10 -1.16 34.71
N GLN A 351 -0.12 -2.08 35.68
CA GLN A 351 0.56 -1.89 36.97
C GLN A 351 2.08 -1.78 36.80
N ALA A 352 2.67 -2.54 35.86
CA ALA A 352 4.09 -2.44 35.56
C ALA A 352 4.46 -1.11 34.92
N SER A 353 3.55 -0.53 34.13
CA SER A 353 3.73 0.78 33.49
C SER A 353 3.84 1.93 34.50
N PHE A 354 3.17 1.80 35.65
CA PHE A 354 3.21 2.80 36.73
C PHE A 354 4.25 2.49 37.84
N ALA A 355 4.89 1.31 37.78
CA ALA A 355 5.87 0.90 38.82
C ALA A 355 7.15 1.75 38.83
N VAL A 356 7.38 2.56 37.78
CA VAL A 356 8.53 3.47 37.66
C VAL A 356 8.18 4.93 37.95
N ASP A 357 7.00 5.20 38.48
CA ASP A 357 6.74 6.51 39.06
C ASP A 357 7.76 6.72 40.19
N TYR A 358 8.73 7.59 39.94
CA TYR A 358 9.64 8.06 40.97
C TYR A 358 8.76 8.54 42.12
N ALA A 359 8.91 7.93 43.25
CA ALA A 359 8.30 8.46 44.47
C ALA A 359 8.75 9.93 44.56
N ALA A 360 7.88 10.84 44.17
CA ALA A 360 8.11 12.25 44.42
C ALA A 360 8.32 12.32 45.93
N ASP A 361 9.47 12.83 46.34
CA ASP A 361 9.78 13.03 47.76
C ASP A 361 8.53 13.53 48.45
N GLU A 362 8.06 12.84 49.48
CA GLU A 362 6.85 13.18 50.25
C GLU A 362 6.86 14.61 50.78
N ALA A 363 8.00 15.30 50.74
CA ALA A 363 8.20 16.68 51.14
C ALA A 363 7.67 17.73 50.13
N GLY A 364 7.21 17.37 48.92
CA GLY A 364 6.77 18.29 47.84
C GLY A 364 5.28 18.28 47.51
N ARG A 365 4.45 17.44 48.11
CA ARG A 365 2.99 17.43 47.89
C ARG A 365 2.28 18.55 48.60
N SER A 366 2.50 19.79 48.16
CA SER A 366 1.58 20.91 48.39
C SER A 366 0.39 20.74 47.46
N SER A 367 -0.79 20.80 48.04
CA SER A 367 -2.15 20.63 47.54
C SER A 367 -2.53 21.42 46.26
N LYS A 368 -1.83 21.24 45.12
CA LYS A 368 -2.16 21.94 43.88
C LYS A 368 -2.37 21.06 42.63
N ASP A 369 -2.18 19.74 42.73
CA ASP A 369 -2.24 18.89 41.53
C ASP A 369 -3.50 18.01 41.35
N GLU A 370 -4.55 18.24 42.13
CA GLU A 370 -5.85 17.58 41.89
C GLU A 370 -6.64 18.17 40.72
N GLY A 371 -6.12 19.19 40.02
CA GLY A 371 -6.82 19.91 38.93
C GLY A 371 -6.44 19.56 37.50
N MET A 372 -5.42 18.72 37.25
CA MET A 372 -4.84 18.61 35.89
C MET A 372 -5.00 17.25 35.19
N ILE A 373 -5.68 16.28 35.77
CA ILE A 373 -5.92 14.96 35.14
C ILE A 373 -7.35 14.79 34.58
N MET A 374 -8.21 15.82 34.71
CA MET A 374 -9.57 15.80 34.13
C MET A 374 -9.74 16.72 32.92
N GLY A 375 -8.78 16.77 31.98
CA GLY A 375 -8.81 17.71 30.88
C GLY A 375 -8.62 17.11 29.45
N MET A 376 -8.54 15.79 29.28
CA MET A 376 -8.37 15.17 27.96
C MET A 376 -9.53 14.26 27.52
N GLY A 377 -10.72 14.54 27.93
CA GLY A 377 -11.89 13.76 27.54
C GLY A 377 -13.18 14.55 27.58
N ALA A 378 -13.35 15.55 26.75
CA ALA A 378 -14.66 16.05 26.27
C ALA A 378 -14.46 17.43 25.61
N GLY A 379 -14.63 17.51 24.32
CA GLY A 379 -14.60 18.80 23.61
C GLY A 379 -14.65 18.67 22.10
N HIS A 380 -15.57 17.88 21.59
CA HIS A 380 -16.00 18.00 20.21
C HIS A 380 -17.44 18.51 20.20
N GLU A 381 -17.59 19.81 20.34
CA GLU A 381 -18.72 20.55 19.82
C GLU A 381 -18.26 21.99 19.52
N GLY A 382 -18.32 22.34 18.22
CA GLY A 382 -18.46 23.71 17.72
C GLY A 382 -17.15 24.49 17.48
N PHE A 383 -16.62 24.41 16.27
CA PHE A 383 -16.38 25.59 15.37
C PHE A 383 -15.96 25.06 14.01
#